data_13da7a9d06a98e8dd645f9b5f1ae2f27
#
_entry.id   13da7a9d06a98e8dd645f9b5f1ae2f27
#
_cell.length_a   1.000
_cell.length_b   1.000
_cell.length_c   1.000
_cell.angle_alpha   90.00
_cell.angle_beta   90.00
_cell.angle_gamma   90.00
#
_symmetry.space_group_name_H-M   'P 1'
#
loop_
_entity.id
_entity.type
_entity.pdbx_description
1 polymer ?
#
loop_
_entity_poly.entity_id
_entity_poly.type
_entity_poly.pdbx_seq_one_letter_code
_entity_poly.pdbx_strand_id
1 'polypeptide(L)'
;MKIVYSHLLNFLEKKPSLAELSDKLFQLGHEHEIEGEILDLEITPNRGDCLSLKGIARDLNHFYKANLDKEYYDDNIPEADFAFENKAEDLCPNISFVEIEIEGEVKGYAPYLENYFQDLKLNKNNLFTDISNYLAYESGQPTH
;
A
#
# COMPACT_ATOMS: atom_id res chain seq x y z
N MET A 1 -5.87 -6.58 -9.74
CA MET A 1 -4.84 -6.24 -8.71
C MET A 1 -4.72 -7.38 -7.73
N LYS A 2 -3.54 -7.97 -7.61
CA LYS A 2 -3.32 -9.08 -6.67
C LYS A 2 -2.99 -8.57 -5.28
N ILE A 3 -3.73 -9.03 -4.28
CA ILE A 3 -3.46 -8.77 -2.88
C ILE A 3 -3.43 -10.08 -2.09
N VAL A 4 -2.63 -10.12 -1.05
CA VAL A 4 -2.55 -11.27 -0.14
C VAL A 4 -3.49 -11.05 1.03
N TYR A 5 -4.31 -12.03 1.35
CA TYR A 5 -5.28 -11.96 2.44
C TYR A 5 -4.65 -11.57 3.79
N SER A 6 -3.54 -12.22 4.15
CA SER A 6 -2.83 -11.92 5.40
C SER A 6 -2.25 -10.50 5.42
N HIS A 7 -1.82 -9.96 4.28
CA HIS A 7 -1.36 -8.57 4.19
C HIS A 7 -2.51 -7.59 4.42
N LEU A 8 -3.67 -7.83 3.76
CA LEU A 8 -4.84 -6.98 3.91
C LEU A 8 -5.35 -6.96 5.35
N LEU A 9 -5.31 -8.10 6.04
CA LEU A 9 -5.71 -8.17 7.43
C LEU A 9 -4.94 -7.20 8.35
N ASN A 10 -3.69 -6.86 8.03
CA ASN A 10 -2.92 -5.92 8.84
C ASN A 10 -3.52 -4.51 8.88
N PHE A 11 -4.31 -4.16 7.86
CA PHE A 11 -4.96 -2.85 7.72
C PHE A 11 -6.45 -2.86 8.13
N LEU A 12 -6.96 -4.00 8.57
CA LEU A 12 -8.34 -4.12 9.02
C LEU A 12 -8.42 -4.17 10.55
N GLU A 13 -9.34 -3.41 11.13
CA GLU A 13 -9.66 -3.50 12.56
C GLU A 13 -10.25 -4.88 12.88
N LYS A 14 -11.25 -5.32 12.11
CA LYS A 14 -11.79 -6.67 12.19
C LYS A 14 -10.94 -7.65 11.38
N LYS A 15 -10.88 -8.88 11.84
CA LYS A 15 -10.15 -9.98 11.19
C LYS A 15 -11.14 -11.02 10.66
N PRO A 16 -11.87 -10.72 9.56
CA PRO A 16 -12.82 -11.66 8.98
C PRO A 16 -12.09 -12.90 8.42
N SER A 17 -12.78 -14.01 8.28
CA SER A 17 -12.27 -15.14 7.50
C SER A 17 -12.17 -14.77 6.01
N LEU A 18 -11.35 -15.52 5.23
CA LEU A 18 -11.23 -15.28 3.79
C LEU A 18 -12.57 -15.34 3.06
N ALA A 19 -13.45 -16.28 3.44
CA ALA A 19 -14.78 -16.41 2.86
C ALA A 19 -15.67 -15.19 3.17
N GLU A 20 -15.65 -14.72 4.41
CA GLU A 20 -16.38 -13.51 4.83
C GLU A 20 -15.84 -12.27 4.13
N LEU A 21 -14.51 -12.15 4.02
CA LEU A 21 -13.85 -11.04 3.33
C LEU A 21 -14.26 -11.01 1.85
N SER A 22 -14.25 -12.16 1.18
CA SER A 22 -14.68 -12.32 -0.22
C SER A 22 -16.12 -11.85 -0.42
N ASP A 23 -17.04 -12.30 0.45
CA ASP A 23 -18.44 -11.87 0.38
C ASP A 23 -18.58 -10.35 0.52
N LYS A 24 -17.80 -9.72 1.42
CA LYS A 24 -17.83 -8.27 1.63
C LYS A 24 -17.23 -7.49 0.46
N LEU A 25 -16.18 -7.99 -0.16
CA LEU A 25 -15.61 -7.39 -1.38
C LEU A 25 -16.64 -7.39 -2.50
N PHE A 26 -17.35 -8.50 -2.71
CA PHE A 26 -18.46 -8.55 -3.68
C PHE A 26 -19.56 -7.54 -3.36
N GLN A 27 -19.98 -7.43 -2.11
CA GLN A 27 -21.01 -6.46 -1.69
C GLN A 27 -20.57 -5.00 -1.93
N LEU A 28 -19.27 -4.73 -1.89
CA LEU A 28 -18.67 -3.42 -2.20
C LEU A 28 -18.45 -3.20 -3.70
N GLY A 29 -18.72 -4.21 -4.55
CA GLY A 29 -18.55 -4.13 -6.00
C GLY A 29 -17.14 -4.46 -6.47
N HIS A 30 -16.31 -5.09 -5.65
CA HIS A 30 -15.00 -5.58 -6.04
C HIS A 30 -15.07 -7.04 -6.46
N GLU A 31 -15.23 -7.29 -7.77
CA GLU A 31 -15.13 -8.63 -8.34
C GLU A 31 -13.71 -9.16 -8.18
N HIS A 32 -13.56 -10.46 -7.92
CA HIS A 32 -12.25 -11.05 -7.70
C HIS A 32 -12.25 -12.57 -7.85
N GLU A 33 -11.07 -13.09 -8.13
CA GLU A 33 -10.78 -14.52 -8.08
C GLU A 33 -9.89 -14.81 -6.86
N ILE A 34 -9.99 -16.03 -6.30
CA ILE A 34 -9.19 -16.46 -5.14
C ILE A 34 -8.31 -17.65 -5.55
N GLU A 35 -7.00 -17.49 -5.38
CA GLU A 35 -5.99 -18.53 -5.52
C GLU A 35 -5.21 -18.69 -4.20
N GLY A 36 -5.58 -19.66 -3.37
CA GLY A 36 -5.01 -19.81 -2.03
C GLY A 36 -5.34 -18.62 -1.13
N GLU A 37 -4.33 -17.86 -0.74
CA GLU A 37 -4.50 -16.60 0.03
C GLU A 37 -4.43 -15.34 -0.85
N ILE A 38 -4.29 -15.50 -2.16
CA ILE A 38 -4.23 -14.37 -3.09
C ILE A 38 -5.64 -14.07 -3.60
N LEU A 39 -6.06 -12.81 -3.48
CA LEU A 39 -7.24 -12.28 -4.13
C LEU A 39 -6.79 -11.45 -5.34
N ASP A 40 -7.24 -11.81 -6.52
CA ASP A 40 -7.02 -11.03 -7.74
C ASP A 40 -8.25 -10.19 -8.04
N LEU A 41 -8.22 -8.92 -7.59
CA LEU A 41 -9.34 -8.00 -7.70
C LEU A 41 -9.37 -7.31 -9.06
N GLU A 42 -10.55 -7.25 -9.66
CA GLU A 42 -10.85 -6.42 -10.82
C GLU A 42 -11.30 -5.03 -10.35
N ILE A 43 -10.35 -4.09 -10.30
CA ILE A 43 -10.65 -2.72 -9.91
C ILE A 43 -11.15 -1.95 -11.13
N THR A 44 -12.34 -1.38 -11.03
CA THR A 44 -12.93 -0.57 -12.10
C THR A 44 -12.16 0.74 -12.32
N PRO A 45 -12.12 1.28 -13.56
CA PRO A 45 -11.29 2.46 -13.88
C PRO A 45 -11.60 3.72 -13.07
N ASN A 46 -12.82 3.84 -12.54
CA ASN A 46 -13.24 4.97 -11.69
C ASN A 46 -12.82 4.80 -10.22
N ARG A 47 -12.22 3.67 -9.84
CA ARG A 47 -11.81 3.36 -8.46
C ARG A 47 -10.28 3.23 -8.34
N GLY A 48 -9.55 4.16 -8.96
CA GLY A 48 -8.11 4.24 -8.80
C GLY A 48 -7.63 4.36 -7.35
N ASP A 49 -8.47 4.89 -6.49
CA ASP A 49 -8.29 4.97 -5.04
C ASP A 49 -8.22 3.59 -4.34
N CYS A 50 -8.70 2.54 -5.00
CA CYS A 50 -8.68 1.14 -4.52
C CYS A 50 -7.51 0.32 -5.08
N LEU A 51 -6.60 0.92 -5.84
CA LEU A 51 -5.39 0.23 -6.37
C LEU A 51 -4.28 0.10 -5.31
N SER A 52 -4.64 -0.22 -4.07
CA SER A 52 -3.70 -0.43 -2.97
C SER A 52 -4.35 -1.19 -1.81
N LEU A 53 -3.53 -1.78 -0.93
CA LEU A 53 -4.02 -2.40 0.30
C LEU A 53 -4.81 -1.41 1.16
N LYS A 54 -4.27 -0.20 1.36
CA LYS A 54 -4.93 0.85 2.17
C LYS A 54 -6.24 1.33 1.55
N GLY A 55 -6.33 1.40 0.22
CA GLY A 55 -7.56 1.76 -0.47
C GLY A 55 -8.68 0.73 -0.28
N ILE A 56 -8.37 -0.55 -0.46
CA ILE A 56 -9.31 -1.65 -0.21
C ILE A 56 -9.66 -1.74 1.28
N ALA A 57 -8.67 -1.62 2.16
CA ALA A 57 -8.90 -1.65 3.60
C ALA A 57 -9.80 -0.51 4.07
N ARG A 58 -9.67 0.70 3.49
CA ARG A 58 -10.54 1.84 3.79
C ARG A 58 -12.01 1.50 3.51
N ASP A 59 -12.31 0.94 2.33
CA ASP A 59 -13.67 0.57 1.95
C ASP A 59 -14.24 -0.52 2.88
N LEU A 60 -13.45 -1.55 3.17
CA LEU A 60 -13.83 -2.62 4.10
C LEU A 60 -14.05 -2.10 5.52
N ASN A 61 -13.15 -1.27 6.04
CA ASN A 61 -13.27 -0.69 7.37
C ASN A 61 -14.51 0.22 7.47
N HIS A 62 -14.80 0.99 6.41
CA HIS A 62 -16.03 1.77 6.36
C HIS A 62 -17.28 0.87 6.37
N PHE A 63 -17.28 -0.21 5.63
CA PHE A 63 -18.34 -1.21 5.63
C PHE A 63 -18.56 -1.82 7.02
N TYR A 64 -17.48 -2.13 7.73
CA TYR A 64 -17.52 -2.66 9.08
C TYR A 64 -17.82 -1.59 10.15
N LYS A 65 -17.96 -0.32 9.77
CA LYS A 65 -18.11 0.83 10.68
C LYS A 65 -16.98 0.89 11.72
N ALA A 66 -15.78 0.56 11.29
CA ALA A 66 -14.59 0.64 12.10
C ALA A 66 -14.22 2.11 12.34
N ASN A 67 -13.77 2.43 13.55
CA ASN A 67 -13.26 3.74 13.87
C ASN A 67 -11.78 3.80 13.46
N LEU A 68 -11.51 4.42 12.32
CA LEU A 68 -10.14 4.57 11.84
C LEU A 68 -9.58 5.90 12.37
N ASP A 69 -8.88 5.83 13.46
CA ASP A 69 -8.05 6.95 13.90
C ASP A 69 -6.88 7.11 12.91
N LYS A 70 -6.82 8.26 12.28
CA LYS A 70 -5.65 8.62 11.47
C LYS A 70 -4.55 9.08 12.41
N GLU A 71 -3.54 8.24 12.59
CA GLU A 71 -2.30 8.69 13.22
C GLU A 71 -1.57 9.61 12.23
N TYR A 72 -1.42 10.86 12.62
CA TYR A 72 -0.53 11.80 11.95
C TYR A 72 0.74 11.87 12.80
N TYR A 73 1.86 11.54 12.18
CA TYR A 73 3.16 11.76 12.80
C TYR A 73 3.53 13.22 12.60
N ASP A 74 3.50 13.98 13.69
CA ASP A 74 3.91 15.38 13.74
C ASP A 74 5.27 15.52 14.46
N ASP A 75 6.12 14.54 14.25
CA ASP A 75 7.49 14.60 14.75
C ASP A 75 8.24 15.71 14.03
N ASN A 76 9.16 16.38 14.72
CA ASN A 76 10.04 17.40 14.15
C ASN A 76 10.92 16.78 13.06
N ILE A 77 10.38 16.66 11.85
CA ILE A 77 11.14 16.24 10.68
C ILE A 77 11.96 17.45 10.23
N PRO A 78 13.29 17.40 10.23
CA PRO A 78 14.11 18.50 9.76
C PRO A 78 13.83 18.76 8.28
N GLU A 79 13.88 20.03 7.88
CA GLU A 79 13.78 20.37 6.47
C GLU A 79 14.97 19.78 5.69
N ALA A 80 14.72 19.24 4.51
CA ALA A 80 15.77 18.72 3.65
C ALA A 80 16.64 19.87 3.12
N ASP A 81 17.95 19.71 3.21
CA ASP A 81 18.92 20.74 2.79
C ASP A 81 19.22 20.67 1.28
N PHE A 82 18.18 20.87 0.46
CA PHE A 82 18.35 21.03 -0.99
C PHE A 82 17.39 22.05 -1.56
N ALA A 83 17.82 22.73 -2.63
CA ALA A 83 16.96 23.68 -3.33
C ALA A 83 16.04 22.94 -4.30
N PHE A 84 14.73 23.14 -4.18
CA PHE A 84 13.73 22.61 -5.07
C PHE A 84 12.79 23.71 -5.57
N GLU A 85 12.50 23.73 -6.86
CA GLU A 85 11.53 24.61 -7.50
C GLU A 85 10.50 23.75 -8.25
N ASN A 86 9.23 23.79 -7.83
CA ASN A 86 8.17 23.13 -8.58
C ASN A 86 7.71 24.02 -9.75
N LYS A 87 8.02 23.63 -10.99
CA LYS A 87 7.59 24.33 -12.22
C LYS A 87 6.30 23.77 -12.81
N ALA A 88 5.63 22.86 -12.12
CA ALA A 88 4.44 22.18 -12.57
C ALA A 88 3.34 22.17 -11.48
N GLU A 89 3.22 23.23 -10.71
CA GLU A 89 2.27 23.33 -9.59
C GLU A 89 0.82 23.03 -9.99
N ASP A 90 0.42 23.45 -11.19
CA ASP A 90 -0.93 23.18 -11.71
C ASP A 90 -1.20 21.69 -11.94
N LEU A 91 -0.16 20.90 -12.23
CA LEU A 91 -0.25 19.46 -12.52
C LEU A 91 0.12 18.60 -11.31
N CYS A 92 1.01 19.09 -10.49
CA CYS A 92 1.53 18.41 -9.30
C CYS A 92 1.61 19.41 -8.13
N PRO A 93 0.47 19.74 -7.50
CA PRO A 93 0.43 20.78 -6.46
C PRO A 93 1.11 20.35 -5.16
N ASN A 94 1.24 19.05 -4.93
CA ASN A 94 1.85 18.51 -3.70
C ASN A 94 2.94 17.52 -4.05
N ILE A 95 4.13 17.77 -3.55
CA ILE A 95 5.27 16.85 -3.64
C ILE A 95 6.00 16.85 -2.30
N SER A 96 6.40 15.67 -1.85
CA SER A 96 7.17 15.50 -0.62
C SER A 96 8.46 14.78 -0.91
N PHE A 97 9.52 15.16 -0.21
CA PHE A 97 10.84 14.55 -0.33
C PHE A 97 11.27 14.00 1.02
N VAL A 98 11.96 12.88 0.98
CA VAL A 98 12.63 12.31 2.14
C VAL A 98 14.06 12.03 1.75
N GLU A 99 15.02 12.63 2.47
CA GLU A 99 16.43 12.30 2.32
C GLU A 99 16.73 11.04 3.16
N ILE A 100 17.33 10.04 2.52
CA ILE A 100 17.65 8.77 3.16
C ILE A 100 19.14 8.48 2.96
N GLU A 101 19.87 8.38 4.05
CA GLU A 101 21.25 7.92 4.06
C GLU A 101 21.29 6.41 4.37
N ILE A 102 22.00 5.64 3.54
CA ILE A 102 22.17 4.20 3.76
C ILE A 102 23.58 3.96 4.28
N GLU A 103 23.67 3.58 5.54
CA GLU A 103 24.92 3.21 6.17
C GLU A 103 25.25 1.74 5.93
N GLY A 104 26.27 1.47 5.13
CA GLY A 104 26.79 0.13 4.87
C GLY A 104 26.04 -0.65 3.78
N GLU A 105 26.21 -1.98 3.80
CA GLU A 105 25.63 -2.88 2.80
C GLU A 105 24.27 -3.41 3.23
N VAL A 106 23.29 -3.36 2.34
CA VAL A 106 21.96 -3.94 2.56
C VAL A 106 22.05 -5.46 2.42
N LYS A 107 21.97 -6.19 3.54
CA LYS A 107 22.10 -7.65 3.57
C LYS A 107 20.77 -8.41 3.44
N GLY A 108 19.65 -7.73 3.55
CA GLY A 108 18.31 -8.31 3.49
C GLY A 108 17.24 -7.28 3.78
N TYR A 109 15.99 -7.67 3.64
CA TYR A 109 14.86 -6.79 3.84
C TYR A 109 14.14 -7.06 5.17
N ALA A 110 13.39 -6.08 5.66
CA ALA A 110 12.51 -6.28 6.79
C ALA A 110 11.45 -7.35 6.48
N PRO A 111 10.96 -8.11 7.48
CA PRO A 111 10.04 -9.23 7.25
C PRO A 111 8.81 -8.90 6.40
N TYR A 112 8.21 -7.73 6.56
CA TYR A 112 7.05 -7.32 5.77
C TYR A 112 7.36 -7.19 4.27
N LEU A 113 8.56 -6.71 3.94
CA LEU A 113 9.00 -6.55 2.56
C LEU A 113 9.43 -7.89 1.96
N GLU A 114 10.08 -8.77 2.76
CA GLU A 114 10.37 -10.15 2.34
C GLU A 114 9.08 -10.91 2.01
N ASN A 115 8.07 -10.83 2.89
CA ASN A 115 6.79 -11.50 2.69
C ASN A 115 6.07 -10.99 1.44
N TYR A 116 6.12 -9.68 1.17
CA TYR A 116 5.54 -9.10 -0.05
C TYR A 116 6.06 -9.80 -1.31
N PHE A 117 7.38 -9.96 -1.43
CA PHE A 117 7.98 -10.62 -2.59
C PHE A 117 7.67 -12.11 -2.63
N GLN A 118 7.77 -12.79 -1.48
CA GLN A 118 7.56 -14.22 -1.37
C GLN A 118 6.11 -14.61 -1.68
N ASP A 119 5.15 -13.95 -1.05
CA ASP A 119 3.74 -14.34 -1.11
C ASP A 119 3.13 -14.03 -2.48
N LEU A 120 3.55 -12.91 -3.10
CA LEU A 120 3.15 -12.57 -4.47
C LEU A 120 4.05 -13.19 -5.56
N LYS A 121 5.08 -13.98 -5.18
CA LYS A 121 6.03 -14.62 -6.09
C LYS A 121 6.72 -13.63 -7.03
N LEU A 122 7.11 -12.47 -6.49
CA LEU A 122 7.77 -11.40 -7.24
C LEU A 122 9.29 -11.53 -7.18
N ASN A 123 9.95 -11.06 -8.23
CA ASN A 123 11.41 -10.97 -8.24
C ASN A 123 11.88 -9.68 -7.57
N LYS A 124 12.92 -9.77 -6.76
CA LYS A 124 13.63 -8.62 -6.19
C LYS A 124 14.56 -8.03 -7.24
N ASN A 125 14.72 -6.71 -7.21
CA ASN A 125 15.65 -5.96 -8.05
C ASN A 125 16.75 -5.31 -7.22
N ASN A 126 16.45 -4.18 -6.63
CA ASN A 126 17.31 -3.46 -5.70
C ASN A 126 16.46 -2.76 -4.65
N LEU A 127 17.08 -2.36 -3.54
CA LEU A 127 16.39 -1.80 -2.39
C LEU A 127 15.41 -0.68 -2.74
N PHE A 128 15.83 0.28 -3.55
CA PHE A 128 15.02 1.46 -3.87
C PHE A 128 13.79 1.09 -4.71
N THR A 129 14.02 0.33 -5.78
CA THR A 129 12.92 -0.15 -6.64
C THR A 129 11.95 -1.04 -5.86
N ASP A 130 12.47 -1.89 -5.00
CA ASP A 130 11.69 -2.86 -4.24
C ASP A 130 10.83 -2.17 -3.16
N ILE A 131 11.39 -1.17 -2.48
CA ILE A 131 10.62 -0.31 -1.55
C ILE A 131 9.55 0.48 -2.32
N SER A 132 9.89 1.06 -3.47
CA SER A 132 8.95 1.80 -4.31
C SER A 132 7.77 0.93 -4.72
N ASN A 133 8.02 -0.31 -5.18
CA ASN A 133 6.98 -1.27 -5.55
C ASN A 133 6.10 -1.64 -4.35
N TYR A 134 6.70 -1.84 -3.18
CA TYR A 134 5.95 -2.13 -1.97
C TYR A 134 5.07 -0.95 -1.52
N LEU A 135 5.59 0.27 -1.55
CA LEU A 135 4.82 1.48 -1.21
C LEU A 135 3.65 1.70 -2.16
N ALA A 136 3.83 1.46 -3.46
CA ALA A 136 2.74 1.48 -4.43
C ALA A 136 1.67 0.42 -4.12
N TYR A 137 2.09 -0.81 -3.75
CA TYR A 137 1.19 -1.89 -3.36
C TYR A 137 0.42 -1.56 -2.06
N GLU A 138 1.11 -1.02 -1.06
CA GLU A 138 0.51 -0.70 0.24
C GLU A 138 -0.40 0.52 0.18
N SER A 139 0.10 1.62 -0.39
CA SER A 139 -0.55 2.94 -0.28
C SER A 139 -1.14 3.47 -1.59
N GLY A 140 -0.75 2.92 -2.74
CA GLY A 140 -1.12 3.44 -4.04
C GLY A 140 -0.34 4.70 -4.45
N GLN A 141 0.66 5.10 -3.67
CA GLN A 141 1.47 6.28 -3.95
C GLN A 141 2.71 5.91 -4.76
N PRO A 142 2.93 6.57 -5.90
CA PRO A 142 4.18 6.40 -6.63
C PRO A 142 5.33 7.09 -5.87
N THR A 143 6.49 6.44 -5.88
CA THR A 143 7.74 7.00 -5.35
C THR A 143 8.83 6.89 -6.41
N HIS A 144 9.71 7.86 -6.46
CA HIS A 144 10.77 7.96 -7.49
C HIS A 144 12.10 8.37 -6.87
#